data_f0445730cac0c4f282a6f71fd4420ba2
#
_entry.id   f0445730cac0c4f282a6f71fd4420ba2
#
_cell.length_a   1.000
_cell.length_b   1.000
_cell.length_c   1.000
_cell.angle_alpha   90.00
_cell.angle_beta   90.00
_cell.angle_gamma   90.00
#
_symmetry.space_group_name_H-M   'P 1'
#
loop_
_entity.id
_entity.type
_entity.pdbx_description
1 polymer ?
#
loop_
_entity_poly.entity_id
_entity_poly.type
_entity_poly.pdbx_seq_one_letter_code
_entity_poly.pdbx_strand_id
1 'polypeptide(L)'
;MKMIREMKIKYTVREAKPEEVDAEYLKKITSSDDTVKTFLDITDSGIELFSVVYLDSRNRIILKQIIEKGTVNQASPILREIFKIAIACDASSIICGHNHPSGNPEPSREDKEFTKELVKAGEILHIKVLDHIIISRDLETDRTSYYSFADKGGM
;
A
#
# COMPACT_ATOMS: atom_id res chain seq x y z
N MET A 1 28.28 -12.15 -27.06
CA MET A 1 27.89 -12.85 -25.82
C MET A 1 26.36 -12.89 -25.80
N LYS A 2 25.77 -14.08 -25.74
CA LYS A 2 24.30 -14.21 -25.58
C LYS A 2 23.98 -14.26 -24.10
N MET A 3 23.13 -13.35 -23.63
CA MET A 3 22.68 -13.31 -22.25
C MET A 3 21.29 -14.00 -22.12
N ILE A 4 21.19 -14.92 -21.18
CA ILE A 4 19.93 -15.56 -20.81
C ILE A 4 19.48 -14.94 -19.48
N ARG A 5 18.23 -14.45 -19.44
CA ARG A 5 17.58 -14.05 -18.18
C ARG A 5 16.70 -15.20 -17.74
N GLU A 6 17.02 -15.76 -16.59
CA GLU A 6 16.20 -16.79 -15.95
C GLU A 6 15.59 -16.20 -14.68
N MET A 7 14.26 -16.33 -14.55
CA MET A 7 13.56 -15.99 -13.32
C MET A 7 12.92 -17.24 -12.77
N LYS A 8 13.28 -17.60 -11.53
CA LYS A 8 12.62 -18.68 -10.78
C LYS A 8 11.80 -18.07 -9.65
N ILE A 9 10.47 -18.23 -9.72
CA ILE A 9 9.57 -17.87 -8.62
C ILE A 9 9.31 -19.15 -7.84
N LYS A 10 9.72 -19.16 -6.57
CA LYS A 10 9.46 -20.28 -5.68
C LYS A 10 8.57 -19.79 -4.54
N TYR A 11 7.35 -20.32 -4.49
CA TYR A 11 6.49 -20.16 -3.33
C TYR A 11 6.79 -21.27 -2.32
N THR A 12 7.02 -20.90 -1.09
CA THR A 12 7.13 -21.85 0.01
C THR A 12 6.02 -21.53 1.00
N VAL A 13 5.05 -22.43 1.11
CA VAL A 13 4.04 -22.37 2.15
C VAL A 13 4.51 -23.28 3.27
N ARG A 14 4.68 -22.73 4.44
CA ARG A 14 4.99 -23.48 5.66
C ARG A 14 4.17 -22.93 6.83
N GLU A 15 3.98 -23.75 7.81
CA GLU A 15 3.41 -23.30 9.07
C GLU A 15 4.37 -22.30 9.74
N ALA A 16 3.88 -21.12 10.07
CA ALA A 16 4.67 -20.11 10.75
C ALA A 16 4.79 -20.49 12.23
N LYS A 17 5.97 -20.31 12.79
CA LYS A 17 6.14 -20.44 14.24
C LYS A 17 5.47 -19.26 14.93
N PRO A 18 4.96 -19.44 16.18
CA PRO A 18 4.29 -18.36 16.91
C PRO A 18 5.12 -17.06 17.03
N GLU A 19 6.44 -17.17 17.15
CA GLU A 19 7.36 -16.05 17.23
C GLU A 19 7.64 -15.35 15.88
N GLU A 20 7.26 -15.98 14.77
CA GLU A 20 7.42 -15.44 13.41
C GLU A 20 6.16 -14.74 12.92
N VAL A 21 5.04 -14.92 13.62
CA VAL A 21 3.77 -14.27 13.29
C VAL A 21 3.73 -12.95 14.03
N ASP A 22 4.16 -11.89 13.36
CA ASP A 22 3.88 -10.56 13.83
C ASP A 22 2.36 -10.39 13.99
N ALA A 23 1.90 -9.78 15.06
CA ALA A 23 0.46 -9.63 15.35
C ALA A 23 -0.31 -8.91 14.22
N GLU A 24 0.41 -8.27 13.31
CA GLU A 24 -0.12 -7.60 12.13
C GLU A 24 -0.45 -8.58 10.98
N TYR A 25 0.31 -9.68 10.83
CA TYR A 25 0.03 -10.68 9.81
C TYR A 25 -1.22 -11.48 10.14
N LEU A 26 -2.02 -11.75 9.13
CA LEU A 26 -3.33 -12.41 9.23
C LEU A 26 -4.42 -11.56 9.89
N LYS A 27 -4.11 -10.32 10.27
CA LYS A 27 -5.13 -9.36 10.70
C LYS A 27 -6.07 -9.09 9.52
N LYS A 28 -7.36 -9.18 9.80
CA LYS A 28 -8.38 -8.88 8.81
C LYS A 28 -8.65 -7.38 8.79
N ILE A 29 -8.62 -6.79 7.61
CA ILE A 29 -9.06 -5.41 7.38
C ILE A 29 -10.55 -5.41 7.12
N THR A 30 -11.30 -4.71 7.96
CA THR A 30 -12.78 -4.66 7.90
C THR A 30 -13.33 -3.25 7.82
N SER A 31 -12.50 -2.24 8.07
CA SER A 31 -12.91 -0.84 8.12
C SER A 31 -11.78 0.10 7.72
N SER A 32 -12.11 1.37 7.43
CA SER A 32 -11.12 2.42 7.20
C SER A 32 -10.23 2.64 8.43
N ASP A 33 -10.77 2.48 9.64
CA ASP A 33 -9.98 2.57 10.87
C ASP A 33 -8.90 1.48 10.96
N ASP A 34 -9.21 0.25 10.55
CA ASP A 34 -8.21 -0.82 10.49
C ASP A 34 -7.12 -0.49 9.46
N THR A 35 -7.55 0.06 8.33
CA THR A 35 -6.64 0.52 7.27
C THR A 35 -5.69 1.60 7.78
N VAL A 36 -6.21 2.64 8.43
CA VAL A 36 -5.39 3.75 8.97
C VAL A 36 -4.37 3.23 9.98
N LYS A 37 -4.78 2.35 10.90
CA LYS A 37 -3.87 1.76 11.90
C LYS A 37 -2.69 1.03 11.25
N THR A 38 -2.90 0.45 10.07
CA THR A 38 -1.86 -0.27 9.34
C THR A 38 -0.77 0.66 8.78
N PHE A 39 -1.07 1.95 8.61
CA PHE A 39 -0.13 2.95 8.08
C PHE A 39 0.42 3.93 9.13
N LEU A 40 0.12 3.72 10.42
CA LEU A 40 0.62 4.61 11.48
C LEU A 40 2.16 4.64 11.56
N ASP A 41 2.83 3.58 11.18
CA ASP A 41 4.29 3.45 11.19
C ASP A 41 5.02 4.40 10.22
N ILE A 42 4.34 4.86 9.17
CA ILE A 42 4.93 5.81 8.21
C ILE A 42 4.60 7.28 8.54
N THR A 43 3.72 7.54 9.51
CA THR A 43 3.17 8.89 9.78
C THR A 43 4.25 9.88 10.20
N ASP A 44 5.22 9.45 11.01
CA ASP A 44 6.26 10.30 11.59
C ASP A 44 7.50 10.44 10.70
N SER A 45 7.47 9.91 9.49
CA SER A 45 8.58 10.06 8.55
C SER A 45 8.69 11.50 8.06
N GLY A 46 9.89 12.05 8.11
CA GLY A 46 10.20 13.38 7.56
C GLY A 46 10.24 13.43 6.02
N ILE A 47 10.12 12.27 5.36
CA ILE A 47 10.00 12.15 3.90
C ILE A 47 8.74 11.38 3.57
N GLU A 48 8.22 11.58 2.37
CA GLU A 48 7.11 10.76 1.87
C GLU A 48 7.53 9.31 1.72
N LEU A 49 6.74 8.41 2.27
CA LEU A 49 6.86 6.97 2.13
C LEU A 49 5.58 6.43 1.50
N PHE A 50 5.72 5.73 0.40
CA PHE A 50 4.60 5.02 -0.22
C PHE A 50 4.65 3.55 0.17
N SER A 51 3.63 3.09 0.87
CA SER A 51 3.52 1.73 1.39
C SER A 51 2.29 1.04 0.82
N VAL A 52 2.39 -0.27 0.63
CA VAL A 52 1.28 -1.10 0.13
C VAL A 52 1.09 -2.29 1.04
N VAL A 53 -0.16 -2.55 1.37
CA VAL A 53 -0.63 -3.75 2.06
C VAL A 53 -1.29 -4.66 1.05
N TYR A 54 -0.84 -5.90 0.99
CA TYR A 54 -1.33 -6.95 0.10
C TYR A 54 -2.21 -7.89 0.90
N LEU A 55 -3.37 -8.20 0.35
CA LEU A 55 -4.42 -8.94 1.05
C LEU A 55 -4.83 -10.20 0.29
N ASP A 56 -5.16 -11.25 1.04
CA ASP A 56 -5.80 -12.44 0.50
C ASP A 56 -7.29 -12.22 0.19
N SER A 57 -7.96 -13.24 -0.34
CA SER A 57 -9.38 -13.20 -0.67
C SER A 57 -10.32 -13.02 0.54
N ARG A 58 -9.80 -13.10 1.75
CA ARG A 58 -10.53 -12.87 3.00
C ARG A 58 -10.18 -11.53 3.65
N ASN A 59 -9.47 -10.66 2.91
CA ASN A 59 -8.95 -9.37 3.38
C ASN A 59 -7.98 -9.51 4.57
N ARG A 60 -7.22 -10.59 4.65
CA ARG A 60 -6.15 -10.73 5.64
C ARG A 60 -4.82 -10.26 5.05
N ILE A 61 -4.04 -9.58 5.85
CA ILE A 61 -2.73 -9.07 5.46
C ILE A 61 -1.77 -10.25 5.23
N ILE A 62 -1.23 -10.35 4.02
CA ILE A 62 -0.20 -11.33 3.65
C ILE A 62 1.17 -10.72 3.48
N LEU A 63 1.23 -9.42 3.16
CA LEU A 63 2.48 -8.68 3.03
C LEU A 63 2.21 -7.18 3.18
N LYS A 64 3.16 -6.47 3.77
CA LYS A 64 3.26 -5.02 3.73
C LYS A 64 4.64 -4.62 3.26
N GLN A 65 4.71 -3.66 2.33
CA GLN A 65 5.96 -3.26 1.71
C GLN A 65 6.00 -1.75 1.47
N ILE A 66 7.10 -1.11 1.84
CA ILE A 66 7.41 0.25 1.37
C ILE A 66 7.94 0.14 -0.05
N ILE A 67 7.27 0.79 -1.00
CA ILE A 67 7.58 0.73 -2.43
C ILE A 67 8.48 1.89 -2.85
N GLU A 68 8.21 3.09 -2.32
CA GLU A 68 8.91 4.31 -2.69
C GLU A 68 9.22 5.16 -1.46
N LYS A 69 10.34 5.87 -1.54
CA LYS A 69 10.79 6.84 -0.53
C LYS A 69 11.11 8.16 -1.22
N GLY A 70 10.49 9.25 -0.77
CA GLY A 70 10.60 10.56 -1.37
C GLY A 70 9.42 10.91 -2.25
N THR A 71 9.50 12.03 -2.98
CA THR A 71 8.39 12.54 -3.78
C THR A 71 8.03 11.59 -4.92
N VAL A 72 6.75 11.25 -5.03
CA VAL A 72 6.20 10.40 -6.10
C VAL A 72 6.11 11.20 -7.39
N ASN A 73 7.23 11.34 -8.11
CA ASN A 73 7.28 12.14 -9.35
C ASN A 73 6.99 11.35 -10.63
N GLN A 74 6.96 10.01 -10.56
CA GLN A 74 6.73 9.14 -11.73
C GLN A 74 5.83 7.97 -11.35
N ALA A 75 4.58 8.01 -11.77
CA ALA A 75 3.57 6.99 -11.45
C ALA A 75 3.90 5.60 -12.04
N SER A 76 4.38 5.53 -13.27
CA SER A 76 4.53 4.26 -13.99
C SER A 76 5.50 3.25 -13.35
N PRO A 77 6.71 3.63 -12.88
CA PRO A 77 7.59 2.69 -12.20
C PRO A 77 6.99 2.16 -10.88
N ILE A 78 6.28 3.01 -10.15
CA ILE A 78 5.65 2.65 -8.88
C ILE A 78 4.51 1.67 -9.10
N LEU A 79 3.63 1.91 -10.07
CA LEU A 79 2.55 0.98 -10.44
C LEU A 79 3.09 -0.40 -10.78
N ARG A 80 4.14 -0.46 -11.59
CA ARG A 80 4.77 -1.72 -11.96
C ARG A 80 5.30 -2.48 -10.75
N GLU A 81 5.97 -1.81 -9.81
CA GLU A 81 6.47 -2.43 -8.59
C GLU A 81 5.34 -2.94 -7.69
N ILE A 82 4.28 -2.16 -7.50
CA ILE A 82 3.10 -2.54 -6.73
C ILE A 82 2.51 -3.85 -7.26
N PHE A 83 2.20 -3.90 -8.56
CA PHE A 83 1.53 -5.07 -9.14
C PHE A 83 2.46 -6.25 -9.36
N LYS A 84 3.75 -6.03 -9.59
CA LYS A 84 4.75 -7.10 -9.61
C LYS A 84 4.75 -7.87 -8.28
N ILE A 85 4.73 -7.17 -7.17
CA ILE A 85 4.70 -7.77 -5.83
C ILE A 85 3.33 -8.42 -5.59
N ALA A 86 2.23 -7.76 -5.94
CA ALA A 86 0.88 -8.31 -5.80
C ALA A 86 0.73 -9.66 -6.50
N ILE A 87 1.21 -9.75 -7.74
CA ILE A 87 1.22 -11.01 -8.51
C ILE A 87 2.14 -12.05 -7.85
N ALA A 88 3.34 -11.62 -7.42
CA ALA A 88 4.32 -12.52 -6.81
C ALA A 88 3.86 -13.10 -5.47
N CYS A 89 3.05 -12.40 -4.68
CA CYS A 89 2.51 -12.89 -3.41
C CYS A 89 1.08 -13.42 -3.50
N ASP A 90 0.52 -13.53 -4.72
CA ASP A 90 -0.85 -14.00 -4.97
C ASP A 90 -1.92 -13.18 -4.24
N ALA A 91 -1.75 -11.87 -4.22
CA ALA A 91 -2.70 -10.97 -3.59
C ALA A 91 -4.00 -10.87 -4.39
N SER A 92 -5.12 -10.97 -3.71
CA SER A 92 -6.46 -10.74 -4.29
C SER A 92 -6.84 -9.27 -4.32
N SER A 93 -6.31 -8.49 -3.38
CA SER A 93 -6.54 -7.05 -3.28
C SER A 93 -5.36 -6.34 -2.61
N ILE A 94 -5.33 -5.03 -2.77
CA ILE A 94 -4.31 -4.16 -2.18
C ILE A 94 -4.95 -2.94 -1.54
N ILE A 95 -4.25 -2.38 -0.57
CA ILE A 95 -4.50 -1.05 -0.01
C ILE A 95 -3.19 -0.28 -0.07
N CYS A 96 -3.24 0.94 -0.59
CA CYS A 96 -2.09 1.82 -0.64
C CYS A 96 -2.18 2.89 0.44
N GLY A 97 -1.03 3.33 0.92
CA GLY A 97 -0.95 4.43 1.85
C GLY A 97 0.34 5.21 1.68
N HIS A 98 0.27 6.53 1.83
CA HIS A 98 1.46 7.35 1.94
C HIS A 98 1.24 8.45 2.98
N ASN A 99 2.34 8.97 3.51
CA ASN A 99 2.29 10.07 4.46
C ASN A 99 2.57 11.41 3.78
N HIS A 100 1.95 12.46 4.30
CA HIS A 100 2.29 13.85 3.98
C HIS A 100 3.05 14.48 5.16
N PRO A 101 4.37 14.69 5.06
CA PRO A 101 5.13 15.32 6.14
C PRO A 101 4.70 16.75 6.47
N SER A 102 3.96 17.39 5.58
CA SER A 102 3.42 18.75 5.79
C SER A 102 2.36 18.85 6.91
N GLY A 103 1.82 17.73 7.37
CA GLY A 103 0.73 17.71 8.35
C GLY A 103 -0.68 17.84 7.76
N ASN A 104 -0.80 18.00 6.45
CA ASN A 104 -2.09 18.11 5.74
C ASN A 104 -2.33 16.85 4.88
N PRO A 105 -3.39 16.05 5.17
CA PRO A 105 -3.68 14.82 4.43
C PRO A 105 -4.43 15.06 3.11
N GLU A 106 -4.76 16.30 2.75
CA GLU A 106 -5.47 16.57 1.50
C GLU A 106 -4.65 16.11 0.28
N PRO A 107 -5.28 15.36 -0.66
CA PRO A 107 -4.59 14.82 -1.82
C PRO A 107 -4.18 15.91 -2.79
N SER A 108 -2.95 15.83 -3.27
CA SER A 108 -2.48 16.62 -4.40
C SER A 108 -3.19 16.24 -5.70
N ARG A 109 -2.98 17.00 -6.75
CA ARG A 109 -3.46 16.65 -8.08
C ARG A 109 -2.82 15.34 -8.55
N GLU A 110 -1.53 15.21 -8.31
CA GLU A 110 -0.73 14.03 -8.64
C GLU A 110 -1.24 12.78 -7.91
N ASP A 111 -1.61 12.89 -6.63
CA ASP A 111 -2.21 11.79 -5.86
C ASP A 111 -3.51 11.30 -6.48
N LYS A 112 -4.36 12.25 -6.92
CA LYS A 112 -5.64 11.93 -7.57
C LYS A 112 -5.45 11.24 -8.91
N GLU A 113 -4.50 11.71 -9.72
CA GLU A 113 -4.16 11.13 -11.02
C GLU A 113 -3.57 9.72 -10.83
N PHE A 114 -2.62 9.57 -9.91
CA PHE A 114 -2.02 8.29 -9.57
C PHE A 114 -3.06 7.27 -9.09
N THR A 115 -3.98 7.69 -8.20
CA THR A 115 -5.03 6.80 -7.68
C THR A 115 -5.92 6.28 -8.82
N LYS A 116 -6.28 7.12 -9.78
CA LYS A 116 -7.05 6.69 -10.96
C LYS A 116 -6.31 5.65 -11.81
N GLU A 117 -5.01 5.85 -12.03
CA GLU A 117 -4.19 4.90 -12.78
C GLU A 117 -4.04 3.58 -12.01
N LEU A 118 -3.85 3.66 -10.70
CA LEU A 118 -3.74 2.50 -9.81
C LEU A 118 -5.01 1.63 -9.87
N VAL A 119 -6.19 2.24 -9.77
CA VAL A 119 -7.48 1.54 -9.85
C VAL A 119 -7.65 0.88 -11.21
N LYS A 120 -7.39 1.59 -12.32
CA LYS A 120 -7.47 1.03 -13.68
C LYS A 120 -6.53 -0.16 -13.87
N ALA A 121 -5.30 -0.06 -13.38
CA ALA A 121 -4.34 -1.16 -13.46
C ALA A 121 -4.83 -2.37 -12.66
N GLY A 122 -5.38 -2.15 -11.47
CA GLY A 122 -5.97 -3.20 -10.65
C GLY A 122 -7.16 -3.88 -11.31
N GLU A 123 -8.02 -3.13 -11.97
CA GLU A 123 -9.15 -3.68 -12.73
C GLU A 123 -8.69 -4.60 -13.86
N ILE A 124 -7.68 -4.19 -14.64
CA ILE A 124 -7.12 -4.98 -15.74
C ILE A 124 -6.49 -6.28 -15.22
N LEU A 125 -5.80 -6.22 -14.08
CA LEU A 125 -5.09 -7.35 -13.50
C LEU A 125 -5.97 -8.22 -12.57
N HIS A 126 -7.24 -7.84 -12.37
CA HIS A 126 -8.15 -8.49 -11.41
C HIS A 126 -7.61 -8.51 -9.97
N ILE A 127 -6.84 -7.48 -9.60
CA ILE A 127 -6.35 -7.22 -8.25
C ILE A 127 -7.02 -5.96 -7.74
N LYS A 128 -8.00 -6.11 -6.86
CA LYS A 128 -8.83 -4.98 -6.44
C LYS A 128 -8.04 -3.99 -5.57
N VAL A 129 -8.09 -2.71 -5.92
CA VAL A 129 -7.61 -1.63 -5.05
C VAL A 129 -8.75 -1.24 -4.11
N LEU A 130 -8.60 -1.56 -2.82
CA LEU A 130 -9.67 -1.33 -1.83
C LEU A 130 -9.69 0.10 -1.32
N ASP A 131 -8.52 0.71 -1.15
CA ASP A 131 -8.38 2.09 -0.73
C ASP A 131 -6.99 2.64 -1.06
N HIS A 132 -6.91 3.97 -1.06
CA HIS A 132 -5.67 4.73 -1.00
C HIS A 132 -5.82 5.73 0.14
N ILE A 133 -4.93 5.63 1.14
CA ILE A 133 -4.94 6.44 2.34
C ILE A 133 -3.79 7.45 2.27
N ILE A 134 -4.08 8.72 2.54
CA ILE A 134 -3.06 9.71 2.83
C ILE A 134 -3.12 9.97 4.33
N ILE A 135 -2.01 9.77 5.03
CA ILE A 135 -1.93 9.98 6.48
C ILE A 135 -0.96 11.11 6.79
N SER A 136 -1.28 11.93 7.76
CA SER A 136 -0.40 12.99 8.21
C SER A 136 -0.55 13.24 9.71
N ARG A 137 0.52 13.79 10.31
CA ARG A 137 0.52 14.24 11.70
C ARG A 137 0.82 15.72 11.74
N ASP A 138 -0.08 16.46 12.34
CA ASP A 138 0.12 17.86 12.63
C ASP A 138 1.08 17.98 13.83
N LEU A 139 2.25 18.55 13.58
CA LEU A 139 3.32 18.66 14.59
C LEU A 139 3.00 19.68 15.70
N GLU A 140 2.10 20.64 15.43
CA GLU A 140 1.69 21.63 16.44
C GLU A 140 0.66 21.07 17.42
N THR A 141 -0.31 20.31 16.89
CA THR A 141 -1.42 19.77 17.68
C THR A 141 -1.22 18.32 18.08
N ASP A 142 -0.20 17.66 17.56
CA ASP A 142 0.09 16.22 17.74
C ASP A 142 -1.07 15.30 17.31
N ARG A 143 -1.90 15.79 16.38
CA ARG A 143 -3.05 15.05 15.87
C ARG A 143 -2.71 14.34 14.55
N THR A 144 -3.03 13.07 14.50
CA THR A 144 -3.02 12.30 13.27
C THR A 144 -4.35 12.49 12.54
N SER A 145 -4.27 12.81 11.26
CA SER A 145 -5.43 12.93 10.37
C SER A 145 -5.17 12.11 9.11
N TYR A 146 -6.24 11.77 8.39
CA TYR A 146 -6.12 11.00 7.17
C TYR A 146 -7.19 11.37 6.15
N TYR A 147 -6.90 11.05 4.89
CA TYR A 147 -7.82 11.09 3.77
C TYR A 147 -7.93 9.70 3.17
N SER A 148 -9.14 9.18 3.02
CA SER A 148 -9.43 7.92 2.32
C SER A 148 -10.10 8.23 1.00
N PHE A 149 -9.52 7.75 -0.10
CA PHE A 149 -10.13 7.89 -1.41
C PHE A 149 -11.41 7.08 -1.55
N ALA A 150 -11.49 5.91 -0.90
CA ALA A 150 -12.71 5.09 -0.92
C ALA A 150 -13.87 5.80 -0.19
N ASP A 151 -13.63 6.33 1.01
CA ASP A 151 -14.66 7.03 1.80
C ASP A 151 -15.15 8.31 1.11
N LYS A 152 -14.30 8.95 0.32
CA LYS A 152 -14.63 10.19 -0.41
C LYS A 152 -15.17 9.96 -1.82
N GLY A 153 -15.33 8.69 -2.23
CA GLY A 153 -15.81 8.34 -3.58
C GLY A 153 -14.83 8.67 -4.70
N GLY A 154 -13.53 8.69 -4.38
CA GLY A 154 -12.44 9.00 -5.33
C GLY A 154 -11.80 7.79 -6.00
N MET A 155 -12.37 6.60 -5.80
CA MET A 155 -11.89 5.35 -6.36
C MET A 155 -12.63 4.99 -7.66
#